data_4dd38b2568eea8b39f96dc8673f43f27
#
_entry.id   4dd38b2568eea8b39f96dc8673f43f27
#
_cell.length_a   1.000
_cell.length_b   1.000
_cell.length_c   1.000
_cell.angle_alpha   90.00
_cell.angle_beta   90.00
_cell.angle_gamma   90.00
#
_symmetry.space_group_name_H-M   'P 1'
#
loop_
_entity.id
_entity.type
_entity.pdbx_description
1 polymer ?
#
loop_
_entity_poly.entity_id
_entity_poly.type
_entity_poly.pdbx_seq_one_letter_code
_entity_poly.pdbx_strand_id
1 'polypeptide(L)'
;DVLLPAASYGGFAVTIYDTKNGVMLNEKLPAIDIPSGETVSTDVTYEPGTEQVVYLKAKVEKAADGSDFIWNSGSSIYVNGEPIILYRGEGTADGEFGPCLQADSYYASTSNASIDGISGTQMRVNIPAKQEYGASLTTLNPAAATSTSTDLNFRYVAGVVKLTVSGPHAVRTIELQGKNNRRLAGDGMINMTASDFALSLNADASKSITVNCGKSGVSIESGHDFSFVLPAGDYSEG
;
A
#
# COMPACT_ATOMS: atom_id res chain seq x y z
N ASP A 1 -15.90 -6.59 -25.46
CA ASP A 1 -16.88 -5.56 -25.09
C ASP A 1 -16.74 -5.21 -23.62
N VAL A 2 -16.72 -3.93 -23.31
CA VAL A 2 -16.68 -3.41 -21.94
C VAL A 2 -17.98 -2.68 -21.69
N LEU A 3 -18.68 -3.01 -20.59
CA LEU A 3 -19.89 -2.31 -20.17
C LEU A 3 -19.51 -1.18 -19.20
N LEU A 4 -19.88 0.04 -19.56
CA LEU A 4 -19.67 1.23 -18.75
C LEU A 4 -21.02 1.96 -18.54
N PRO A 5 -21.20 2.68 -17.42
CA PRO A 5 -22.34 3.55 -17.23
C PRO A 5 -22.42 4.61 -18.34
N ALA A 6 -23.64 5.05 -18.69
CA ALA A 6 -23.83 6.17 -19.59
C ALA A 6 -23.27 7.45 -18.95
N ALA A 7 -22.25 8.04 -19.55
CA ALA A 7 -21.59 9.26 -19.09
C ALA A 7 -20.62 9.79 -20.14
N SER A 8 -20.15 11.02 -19.95
CA SER A 8 -19.01 11.57 -20.67
C SER A 8 -17.72 11.20 -19.93
N TYR A 9 -16.80 10.57 -20.62
CA TYR A 9 -15.50 10.17 -20.10
C TYR A 9 -14.39 11.04 -20.71
N GLY A 10 -13.50 11.54 -19.89
CA GLY A 10 -12.38 12.39 -20.29
C GLY A 10 -11.28 11.67 -21.10
N GLY A 11 -11.48 10.40 -21.37
CA GLY A 11 -10.59 9.50 -22.11
C GLY A 11 -10.35 8.19 -21.37
N PHE A 12 -9.76 7.24 -22.07
CA PHE A 12 -9.37 5.95 -21.51
C PHE A 12 -7.90 5.69 -21.80
N ALA A 13 -7.21 5.03 -20.88
CA ALA A 13 -5.96 4.37 -21.18
C ALA A 13 -6.28 2.91 -21.56
N VAL A 14 -5.87 2.50 -22.76
CA VAL A 14 -5.96 1.11 -23.21
C VAL A 14 -4.57 0.50 -23.16
N THR A 15 -4.44 -0.56 -22.37
CA THR A 15 -3.20 -1.32 -22.28
C THR A 15 -3.42 -2.70 -22.88
N ILE A 16 -2.65 -3.04 -23.88
CA ILE A 16 -2.68 -4.34 -24.55
C ILE A 16 -1.39 -5.09 -24.20
N TYR A 17 -1.54 -6.27 -23.62
CA TYR A 17 -0.42 -7.14 -23.28
C TYR A 17 -0.28 -8.26 -24.30
N ASP A 18 0.82 -8.30 -25.00
CA ASP A 18 1.22 -9.44 -25.83
C ASP A 18 2.17 -10.35 -25.01
N THR A 19 1.56 -11.23 -24.21
CA THR A 19 2.32 -12.16 -23.36
C THR A 19 3.14 -13.17 -24.14
N LYS A 20 2.85 -13.39 -25.43
CA LYS A 20 3.57 -14.32 -26.28
C LYS A 20 4.90 -13.72 -26.75
N ASN A 21 4.89 -12.44 -27.10
CA ASN A 21 6.06 -11.74 -27.63
C ASN A 21 6.73 -10.86 -26.56
N GLY A 22 6.14 -10.75 -25.37
CA GLY A 22 6.66 -9.92 -24.30
C GLY A 22 6.55 -8.42 -24.57
N VAL A 23 5.56 -7.99 -25.36
CA VAL A 23 5.39 -6.61 -25.79
C VAL A 23 4.08 -6.06 -25.26
N MET A 24 4.08 -4.80 -24.88
CA MET A 24 2.92 -4.07 -24.39
C MET A 24 2.69 -2.80 -25.22
N LEU A 25 1.42 -2.51 -25.51
CA LEU A 25 0.98 -1.25 -26.07
C LEU A 25 0.19 -0.48 -25.00
N ASN A 26 0.56 0.78 -24.76
CA ASN A 26 -0.23 1.74 -24.00
C ASN A 26 -0.71 2.83 -24.94
N GLU A 27 -2.01 3.02 -25.07
CA GLU A 27 -2.59 4.10 -25.86
C GLU A 27 -3.64 4.86 -25.04
N LYS A 28 -3.66 6.18 -25.17
CA LYS A 28 -4.69 7.05 -24.59
C LYS A 28 -5.74 7.34 -25.66
N LEU A 29 -6.94 6.84 -25.45
CA LEU A 29 -8.07 7.18 -26.28
C LEU A 29 -8.59 8.59 -25.96
N PRO A 30 -9.15 9.30 -26.93
CA PRO A 30 -9.77 10.61 -26.72
C PRO A 30 -10.99 10.51 -25.80
N ALA A 31 -11.50 11.68 -25.41
CA ALA A 31 -12.76 11.74 -24.68
C ALA A 31 -13.90 11.09 -25.47
N ILE A 32 -14.74 10.33 -24.80
CA ILE A 32 -15.85 9.58 -25.36
C ILE A 32 -17.13 9.88 -24.58
N ASP A 33 -18.22 10.17 -25.33
CA ASP A 33 -19.57 10.21 -24.79
C ASP A 33 -20.25 8.85 -25.01
N ILE A 34 -20.80 8.30 -23.95
CA ILE A 34 -21.56 7.05 -23.99
C ILE A 34 -23.02 7.34 -23.64
N PRO A 35 -23.92 7.47 -24.63
CA PRO A 35 -25.35 7.65 -24.38
C PRO A 35 -26.00 6.40 -23.76
N SER A 36 -27.10 6.60 -23.05
CA SER A 36 -27.84 5.49 -22.45
C SER A 36 -28.44 4.56 -23.50
N GLY A 37 -28.14 3.27 -23.38
CA GLY A 37 -28.64 2.24 -24.29
C GLY A 37 -27.95 2.14 -25.65
N GLU A 38 -26.85 2.89 -25.85
CA GLU A 38 -26.07 2.87 -27.09
C GLU A 38 -24.73 2.16 -26.90
N THR A 39 -24.19 1.68 -28.04
CA THR A 39 -22.83 1.16 -28.12
C THR A 39 -21.95 2.15 -28.86
N VAL A 40 -20.88 2.59 -28.24
CA VAL A 40 -19.86 3.41 -28.86
C VAL A 40 -18.67 2.53 -29.18
N SER A 41 -18.21 2.58 -30.43
CA SER A 41 -17.03 1.84 -30.88
C SER A 41 -15.88 2.79 -31.15
N THR A 42 -14.67 2.38 -30.77
CA THR A 42 -13.43 3.05 -31.12
C THR A 42 -12.41 2.01 -31.55
N ASP A 43 -11.64 2.32 -32.57
CA ASP A 43 -10.62 1.43 -33.10
C ASP A 43 -9.28 1.76 -32.47
N VAL A 44 -8.59 0.71 -32.03
CA VAL A 44 -7.19 0.78 -31.60
C VAL A 44 -6.37 -0.13 -32.50
N THR A 45 -5.39 0.46 -33.17
CA THR A 45 -4.46 -0.29 -34.01
C THR A 45 -3.29 -0.75 -33.17
N TYR A 46 -3.17 -2.07 -32.95
CA TYR A 46 -2.02 -2.66 -32.30
C TYR A 46 -0.86 -2.80 -33.30
N GLU A 47 0.20 -2.04 -33.06
CA GLU A 47 1.49 -2.27 -33.68
C GLU A 47 2.44 -2.81 -32.59
N PRO A 48 3.13 -3.96 -32.83
CA PRO A 48 4.08 -4.49 -31.87
C PRO A 48 5.15 -3.45 -31.54
N GLY A 49 5.15 -2.95 -30.32
CA GLY A 49 6.17 -2.03 -29.82
C GLY A 49 7.51 -2.75 -29.56
N THR A 50 8.54 -1.97 -29.26
CA THR A 50 9.86 -2.49 -28.85
C THR A 50 9.98 -2.64 -27.34
N GLU A 51 8.98 -2.20 -26.57
CA GLU A 51 8.96 -2.24 -25.10
C GLU A 51 8.77 -3.68 -24.60
N GLN A 52 9.59 -4.07 -23.66
CA GLN A 52 9.51 -5.39 -23.05
C GLN A 52 8.61 -5.39 -21.83
N VAL A 53 7.81 -6.45 -21.67
CA VAL A 53 7.05 -6.69 -20.46
C VAL A 53 7.78 -7.69 -19.57
N VAL A 54 7.62 -7.47 -18.28
CA VAL A 54 8.19 -8.30 -17.22
C VAL A 54 7.14 -8.66 -16.18
N TYR A 55 7.43 -9.68 -15.41
CA TYR A 55 6.71 -10.03 -14.19
C TYR A 55 7.61 -9.74 -12.99
N LEU A 56 7.05 -9.09 -11.98
CA LEU A 56 7.77 -8.68 -10.78
C LEU A 56 7.52 -9.70 -9.66
N LYS A 57 8.58 -10.20 -9.07
CA LYS A 57 8.50 -11.06 -7.88
C LYS A 57 8.48 -10.17 -6.65
N ALA A 58 7.49 -10.35 -5.80
CA ALA A 58 7.27 -9.50 -4.64
C ALA A 58 7.23 -10.32 -3.36
N LYS A 59 7.99 -9.89 -2.38
CA LYS A 59 8.01 -10.43 -1.03
C LYS A 59 8.05 -9.29 -0.03
N VAL A 60 7.22 -9.36 1.01
CA VAL A 60 7.24 -8.41 2.12
C VAL A 60 8.02 -9.04 3.28
N GLU A 61 8.83 -8.25 3.96
CA GLU A 61 9.48 -8.71 5.20
C GLU A 61 8.42 -9.14 6.25
N LYS A 62 8.83 -9.94 7.23
CA LYS A 62 7.95 -10.33 8.30
C LYS A 62 7.49 -9.12 9.12
N ALA A 63 6.23 -9.12 9.53
CA ALA A 63 5.72 -8.11 10.45
C ALA A 63 6.38 -8.24 11.85
N ALA A 64 6.24 -7.21 12.67
CA ALA A 64 6.86 -7.16 14.00
C ALA A 64 6.45 -8.30 14.96
N ASP A 65 5.30 -8.93 14.69
CA ASP A 65 4.80 -10.11 15.42
C ASP A 65 5.30 -11.43 14.82
N GLY A 66 6.12 -11.39 13.78
CA GLY A 66 6.66 -12.53 13.06
C GLY A 66 5.75 -13.10 11.97
N SER A 67 4.55 -12.51 11.76
CA SER A 67 3.62 -12.96 10.73
C SER A 67 4.13 -12.63 9.33
N ASP A 68 3.78 -13.48 8.37
CA ASP A 68 4.04 -13.25 6.96
C ASP A 68 2.92 -12.37 6.35
N PHE A 69 3.29 -11.53 5.41
CA PHE A 69 2.33 -10.88 4.54
C PHE A 69 1.86 -11.89 3.47
N ILE A 70 0.56 -12.12 3.40
CA ILE A 70 -0.02 -13.11 2.47
C ILE A 70 -0.74 -12.38 1.36
N TRP A 71 -0.37 -12.68 0.12
CA TRP A 71 -1.02 -12.18 -1.08
C TRP A 71 -2.36 -12.89 -1.30
N ASN A 72 -3.43 -12.14 -1.43
CA ASN A 72 -4.77 -12.68 -1.65
C ASN A 72 -5.18 -12.51 -3.12
N SER A 73 -6.22 -13.22 -3.53
CA SER A 73 -6.85 -13.03 -4.84
C SER A 73 -7.20 -11.57 -5.07
N GLY A 74 -6.82 -11.03 -6.23
CA GLY A 74 -7.03 -9.62 -6.55
C GLY A 74 -6.09 -8.64 -5.84
N SER A 75 -5.08 -9.12 -5.10
CA SER A 75 -4.03 -8.25 -4.57
C SER A 75 -3.37 -7.45 -5.70
N SER A 76 -3.04 -6.21 -5.42
CA SER A 76 -2.28 -5.35 -6.31
C SER A 76 -1.14 -4.67 -5.57
N ILE A 77 -0.11 -4.29 -6.30
CA ILE A 77 0.94 -3.38 -5.86
C ILE A 77 0.94 -2.16 -6.78
N TYR A 78 1.37 -1.02 -6.28
CA TYR A 78 1.66 0.13 -7.13
C TYR A 78 3.12 0.10 -7.52
N VAL A 79 3.43 0.25 -8.80
CA VAL A 79 4.81 0.28 -9.32
C VAL A 79 4.94 1.48 -10.23
N ASN A 80 5.84 2.41 -9.91
CA ASN A 80 6.05 3.64 -10.66
C ASN A 80 4.75 4.47 -10.88
N GLY A 81 3.79 4.35 -9.94
CA GLY A 81 2.50 5.03 -9.97
C GLY A 81 1.36 4.25 -10.59
N GLU A 82 1.62 3.08 -11.20
CA GLU A 82 0.62 2.25 -11.85
C GLU A 82 0.26 1.02 -11.00
N PRO A 83 -1.03 0.66 -10.90
CA PRO A 83 -1.44 -0.55 -10.19
C PRO A 83 -1.14 -1.79 -11.03
N ILE A 84 -0.41 -2.74 -10.46
CA ILE A 84 -0.07 -4.03 -11.06
C ILE A 84 -0.73 -5.15 -10.26
N ILE A 85 -1.45 -6.02 -10.93
CA ILE A 85 -2.27 -7.07 -10.30
C ILE A 85 -1.44 -8.34 -10.08
N LEU A 86 -1.75 -9.05 -9.00
CA LEU A 86 -1.20 -10.37 -8.71
C LEU A 86 -1.53 -11.36 -9.84
N TYR A 87 -0.51 -11.94 -10.43
CA TYR A 87 -0.60 -12.96 -11.48
C TYR A 87 -0.53 -14.37 -10.90
N ARG A 88 0.36 -14.60 -9.91
CA ARG A 88 0.55 -15.88 -9.20
C ARG A 88 0.96 -15.65 -7.74
N GLY A 89 0.80 -16.67 -6.93
CA GLY A 89 1.22 -16.65 -5.52
C GLY A 89 0.09 -16.31 -4.54
N GLU A 90 -1.18 -16.43 -4.97
CA GLU A 90 -2.33 -16.32 -4.07
C GLU A 90 -2.21 -17.29 -2.89
N GLY A 91 -2.49 -16.80 -1.69
CA GLY A 91 -2.40 -17.57 -0.44
C GLY A 91 -0.97 -17.79 0.06
N THR A 92 0.03 -17.16 -0.55
CA THR A 92 1.45 -17.29 -0.16
C THR A 92 2.09 -15.95 0.17
N ALA A 93 3.29 -15.99 0.76
CA ALA A 93 4.10 -14.81 1.03
C ALA A 93 4.88 -14.32 -0.20
N ASP A 94 5.04 -15.17 -1.21
CA ASP A 94 5.77 -14.85 -2.44
C ASP A 94 4.76 -14.61 -3.57
N GLY A 95 4.68 -13.38 -4.08
CA GLY A 95 3.78 -12.98 -5.17
C GLY A 95 4.53 -12.73 -6.47
N GLU A 96 3.87 -13.00 -7.60
CA GLU A 96 4.31 -12.58 -8.93
C GLU A 96 3.26 -11.64 -9.51
N PHE A 97 3.67 -10.42 -9.89
CA PHE A 97 2.79 -9.34 -10.35
C PHE A 97 3.09 -8.99 -11.79
N GLY A 98 2.08 -8.70 -12.56
CA GLY A 98 2.27 -8.31 -13.96
C GLY A 98 1.18 -8.80 -14.89
N PRO A 99 1.37 -8.58 -16.20
CA PRO A 99 2.57 -7.98 -16.81
C PRO A 99 2.67 -6.47 -16.57
N CYS A 100 3.90 -5.93 -16.59
CA CYS A 100 4.17 -4.51 -16.59
C CYS A 100 5.36 -4.18 -17.50
N LEU A 101 5.55 -2.91 -17.86
CA LEU A 101 6.70 -2.49 -18.66
C LEU A 101 8.00 -2.66 -17.89
N GLN A 102 9.04 -3.11 -18.60
CA GLN A 102 10.38 -3.11 -18.07
C GLN A 102 10.85 -1.67 -17.83
N ALA A 103 11.49 -1.44 -16.70
CA ALA A 103 12.05 -0.16 -16.32
C ALA A 103 13.45 -0.32 -15.72
N ASP A 104 14.25 0.74 -15.77
CA ASP A 104 15.58 0.77 -15.15
C ASP A 104 15.51 0.73 -13.62
N SER A 105 14.40 1.24 -13.07
CA SER A 105 14.13 1.26 -11.64
C SER A 105 12.64 1.12 -11.35
N TYR A 106 12.34 0.35 -10.31
CA TYR A 106 10.99 0.12 -9.82
C TYR A 106 10.84 0.72 -8.44
N TYR A 107 9.91 1.66 -8.28
CA TYR A 107 9.46 2.21 -7.01
C TYR A 107 8.10 1.61 -6.71
N ALA A 108 8.02 0.75 -5.72
CA ALA A 108 6.84 -0.05 -5.48
C ALA A 108 6.29 0.10 -4.06
N SER A 109 4.97 0.01 -3.92
CA SER A 109 4.29 -0.03 -2.63
C SER A 109 3.22 -1.11 -2.60
N THR A 110 2.97 -1.69 -1.42
CA THR A 110 1.81 -2.55 -1.22
C THR A 110 0.53 -1.73 -1.31
N SER A 111 -0.51 -2.31 -1.93
CA SER A 111 -1.84 -1.69 -1.94
C SER A 111 -2.52 -1.97 -0.60
N ASN A 112 -2.63 -0.96 0.26
CA ASN A 112 -3.40 -1.02 1.51
C ASN A 112 -4.02 0.35 1.83
N ALA A 113 -4.87 0.41 2.86
CA ALA A 113 -5.57 1.62 3.25
C ALA A 113 -4.66 2.76 3.75
N SER A 114 -3.40 2.46 4.04
CA SER A 114 -2.42 3.44 4.53
C SER A 114 -1.60 4.08 3.39
N ILE A 115 -1.85 3.71 2.13
CA ILE A 115 -1.12 4.22 0.96
C ILE A 115 -2.07 4.96 0.05
N ASP A 116 -1.71 6.21 -0.29
CA ASP A 116 -2.45 7.09 -1.20
C ASP A 116 -1.80 7.17 -2.61
N GLY A 117 -0.78 6.37 -2.85
CA GLY A 117 -0.14 6.23 -4.17
C GLY A 117 1.32 6.65 -4.21
N ILE A 118 1.90 6.44 -5.39
CA ILE A 118 3.28 6.83 -5.74
C ILE A 118 3.22 7.90 -6.84
N SER A 119 3.98 8.95 -6.68
CA SER A 119 4.19 9.97 -7.72
C SER A 119 5.68 10.20 -7.91
N GLY A 120 6.22 9.76 -9.03
CA GLY A 120 7.67 9.73 -9.25
C GLY A 120 8.36 8.89 -8.19
N THR A 121 9.24 9.51 -7.40
CA THR A 121 9.99 8.87 -6.32
C THR A 121 9.39 9.14 -4.93
N GLN A 122 8.20 9.69 -4.86
CA GLN A 122 7.53 9.99 -3.60
C GLN A 122 6.32 9.07 -3.38
N MET A 123 6.19 8.51 -2.19
CA MET A 123 5.04 7.71 -1.77
C MET A 123 4.28 8.45 -0.67
N ARG A 124 2.98 8.61 -0.86
CA ARG A 124 2.08 9.13 0.19
C ARG A 124 1.62 8.00 1.07
N VAL A 125 1.68 8.22 2.37
CA VAL A 125 1.20 7.27 3.38
C VAL A 125 0.38 7.98 4.43
N ASN A 126 -0.57 7.25 5.01
CA ASN A 126 -1.32 7.67 6.19
C ASN A 126 -1.10 6.66 7.31
N ILE A 127 -0.64 7.11 8.47
CA ILE A 127 -0.64 6.32 9.68
C ILE A 127 -1.92 6.67 10.46
N PRO A 128 -2.86 5.72 10.63
CA PRO A 128 -4.13 6.02 11.28
C PRO A 128 -3.94 6.44 12.74
N ALA A 129 -4.51 7.59 13.12
CA ALA A 129 -4.53 8.03 14.52
C ALA A 129 -5.47 7.16 15.38
N LYS A 130 -6.45 6.50 14.76
CA LYS A 130 -7.33 5.52 15.40
C LYS A 130 -7.04 4.15 14.82
N GLN A 131 -6.57 3.25 15.67
CA GLN A 131 -6.25 1.88 15.32
C GLN A 131 -7.17 0.95 16.11
N GLU A 132 -7.54 -0.19 15.52
CA GLU A 132 -8.40 -1.17 16.18
C GLU A 132 -7.55 -2.27 16.83
N TYR A 133 -7.90 -2.64 18.05
CA TYR A 133 -7.29 -3.78 18.72
C TYR A 133 -7.49 -5.07 17.90
N GLY A 134 -6.42 -5.83 17.70
CA GLY A 134 -6.43 -7.05 16.90
C GLY A 134 -6.42 -6.83 15.40
N ALA A 135 -6.33 -5.57 14.92
CA ALA A 135 -6.11 -5.32 13.50
C ALA A 135 -4.75 -5.89 13.07
N SER A 136 -4.70 -6.44 11.84
CA SER A 136 -3.45 -6.97 11.29
C SER A 136 -2.42 -5.86 11.13
N LEU A 137 -1.22 -6.08 11.67
CA LEU A 137 -0.08 -5.18 11.50
C LEU A 137 0.31 -5.02 10.01
N THR A 138 0.12 -6.07 9.20
CA THR A 138 0.39 -6.02 7.75
C THR A 138 -0.56 -5.10 6.99
N THR A 139 -1.77 -4.86 7.53
CA THR A 139 -2.75 -3.93 6.93
C THR A 139 -2.51 -2.48 7.39
N LEU A 140 -2.13 -2.30 8.66
CA LEU A 140 -1.90 -0.97 9.23
C LEU A 140 -0.56 -0.36 8.82
N ASN A 141 0.45 -1.20 8.58
CA ASN A 141 1.80 -0.76 8.28
C ASN A 141 2.05 -0.81 6.76
N PRO A 142 2.22 0.33 6.10
CA PRO A 142 2.55 0.37 4.68
C PRO A 142 3.93 -0.22 4.43
N ALA A 143 4.12 -0.86 3.26
CA ALA A 143 5.41 -1.37 2.86
C ALA A 143 5.83 -0.85 1.48
N ALA A 144 7.12 -0.63 1.32
CA ALA A 144 7.74 -0.08 0.13
C ALA A 144 8.95 -0.89 -0.33
N ALA A 145 9.20 -0.88 -1.63
CA ALA A 145 10.39 -1.48 -2.23
C ALA A 145 10.96 -0.56 -3.32
N THR A 146 12.27 -0.57 -3.45
CA THR A 146 12.99 0.02 -4.59
C THR A 146 13.93 -1.03 -5.14
N SER A 147 13.92 -1.23 -6.45
CA SER A 147 14.75 -2.23 -7.11
C SER A 147 15.14 -1.79 -8.52
N THR A 148 16.31 -2.24 -8.97
CA THR A 148 16.74 -2.16 -10.37
C THR A 148 16.60 -3.51 -11.09
N SER A 149 16.00 -4.49 -10.43
CA SER A 149 15.65 -5.80 -10.98
C SER A 149 14.17 -6.09 -10.79
N THR A 150 13.70 -7.21 -11.32
CA THR A 150 12.32 -7.67 -11.17
C THR A 150 12.01 -8.26 -9.79
N ASP A 151 12.97 -8.31 -8.87
CA ASP A 151 12.76 -8.78 -7.51
C ASP A 151 12.48 -7.59 -6.57
N LEU A 152 11.27 -7.52 -6.03
CA LEU A 152 10.79 -6.48 -5.12
C LEU A 152 10.77 -7.01 -3.68
N ASN A 153 11.74 -6.59 -2.88
CA ASN A 153 11.79 -6.89 -1.46
C ASN A 153 11.21 -5.71 -0.67
N PHE A 154 9.95 -5.84 -0.26
CA PHE A 154 9.25 -4.81 0.47
C PHE A 154 9.67 -4.78 1.93
N ARG A 155 9.87 -3.57 2.45
CA ARG A 155 10.11 -3.29 3.87
C ARG A 155 8.99 -2.40 4.40
N TYR A 156 8.61 -2.62 5.65
CA TYR A 156 7.66 -1.74 6.33
C TYR A 156 8.27 -0.36 6.58
N VAL A 157 7.47 0.66 6.38
CA VAL A 157 7.91 2.07 6.52
C VAL A 157 7.61 2.67 7.89
N ALA A 158 6.76 1.99 8.66
CA ALA A 158 6.45 2.37 10.04
C ALA A 158 6.96 1.34 11.03
N GLY A 159 7.20 1.78 12.25
CA GLY A 159 7.55 0.91 13.37
C GLY A 159 6.31 0.42 14.12
N VAL A 160 6.54 -0.53 15.04
CA VAL A 160 5.50 -1.02 15.95
C VAL A 160 6.00 -0.90 17.38
N VAL A 161 5.22 -0.22 18.22
CA VAL A 161 5.41 -0.24 19.68
C VAL A 161 4.41 -1.22 20.28
N LYS A 162 4.91 -2.15 21.08
CA LYS A 162 4.13 -3.12 21.82
C LYS A 162 4.14 -2.75 23.29
N LEU A 163 2.95 -2.54 23.85
CA LEU A 163 2.76 -2.20 25.26
C LEU A 163 2.02 -3.34 25.95
N THR A 164 2.65 -3.96 26.97
CA THR A 164 1.99 -4.94 27.82
C THR A 164 1.36 -4.22 29.00
N VAL A 165 0.04 -4.35 29.16
CA VAL A 165 -0.72 -3.75 30.24
C VAL A 165 -1.35 -4.83 31.09
N SER A 166 -1.24 -4.71 32.44
CA SER A 166 -1.86 -5.65 33.39
C SER A 166 -2.63 -4.89 34.49
N GLY A 167 -3.71 -5.48 34.99
CA GLY A 167 -4.53 -4.89 36.04
C GLY A 167 -5.91 -5.55 36.15
N PRO A 168 -6.73 -5.17 37.15
CA PRO A 168 -7.98 -5.87 37.49
C PRO A 168 -9.19 -5.50 36.62
N HIS A 169 -9.01 -4.64 35.61
CA HIS A 169 -10.13 -4.10 34.82
C HIS A 169 -9.94 -4.33 33.32
N ALA A 170 -11.04 -4.34 32.57
CA ALA A 170 -11.00 -4.33 31.11
C ALA A 170 -10.68 -2.93 30.57
N VAL A 171 -9.83 -2.87 29.55
CA VAL A 171 -9.42 -1.65 28.87
C VAL A 171 -10.25 -1.48 27.59
N ARG A 172 -10.92 -0.34 27.43
CA ARG A 172 -11.70 -0.01 26.23
C ARG A 172 -10.92 0.81 25.23
N THR A 173 -9.95 1.57 25.70
CA THR A 173 -9.16 2.47 24.87
C THR A 173 -7.81 2.69 25.51
N ILE A 174 -6.76 2.70 24.70
CA ILE A 174 -5.43 3.13 25.11
C ILE A 174 -4.99 4.25 24.18
N GLU A 175 -4.53 5.35 24.74
CA GLU A 175 -3.95 6.44 24.00
C GLU A 175 -2.45 6.51 24.24
N LEU A 176 -1.68 6.55 23.16
CA LEU A 176 -0.27 6.87 23.15
C LEU A 176 -0.10 8.31 22.71
N GLN A 177 0.53 9.15 23.53
CA GLN A 177 0.74 10.56 23.25
C GLN A 177 2.24 10.86 23.05
N GLY A 178 2.56 11.56 21.98
CA GLY A 178 3.92 12.02 21.69
C GLY A 178 4.32 13.19 22.61
N LYS A 179 5.43 13.03 23.31
CA LYS A 179 6.03 14.10 24.12
C LYS A 179 6.66 15.17 23.21
N ASN A 180 6.84 16.38 23.75
CA ASN A 180 7.48 17.49 23.03
C ASN A 180 6.83 17.81 21.67
N ASN A 181 5.50 17.68 21.59
CA ASN A 181 4.75 17.91 20.35
C ASN A 181 5.12 16.94 19.20
N ARG A 182 5.71 15.79 19.47
CA ARG A 182 6.05 14.81 18.45
C ARG A 182 4.79 14.26 17.77
N ARG A 183 4.79 14.27 16.45
CA ARG A 183 3.69 13.71 15.63
C ARG A 183 3.85 12.20 15.55
N LEU A 184 2.74 11.47 15.72
CA LEU A 184 2.70 10.02 15.75
C LEU A 184 1.85 9.41 14.64
N ALA A 185 0.88 10.16 14.09
CA ALA A 185 -0.06 9.63 13.10
C ALA A 185 -0.58 10.73 12.17
N GLY A 186 -1.07 10.35 11.03
CA GLY A 186 -1.60 11.24 9.99
C GLY A 186 -0.92 11.03 8.65
N ASP A 187 -1.16 11.97 7.74
CA ASP A 187 -0.59 11.94 6.41
C ASP A 187 0.89 12.31 6.42
N GLY A 188 1.63 11.70 5.52
CA GLY A 188 3.04 11.95 5.34
C GLY A 188 3.58 11.48 4.00
N MET A 189 4.87 11.69 3.81
CA MET A 189 5.59 11.37 2.57
C MET A 189 6.86 10.56 2.87
N ILE A 190 7.14 9.61 1.97
CA ILE A 190 8.38 8.86 1.93
C ILE A 190 9.12 9.18 0.65
N ASN A 191 10.43 9.40 0.76
CA ASN A 191 11.30 9.44 -0.41
C ASN A 191 11.77 8.02 -0.74
N MET A 192 11.30 7.46 -1.85
CA MET A 192 11.60 6.10 -2.30
C MET A 192 13.05 5.90 -2.75
N THR A 193 13.81 6.98 -2.99
CA THR A 193 15.23 6.90 -3.32
C THR A 193 16.13 6.84 -2.07
N ALA A 194 15.57 7.12 -0.89
CA ALA A 194 16.31 7.01 0.36
C ALA A 194 16.42 5.55 0.82
N SER A 195 17.56 5.17 1.38
CA SER A 195 17.80 3.78 1.80
C SER A 195 16.99 3.34 3.01
N ASP A 196 16.49 4.29 3.80
CA ASP A 196 15.80 4.06 5.07
C ASP A 196 14.28 4.24 5.02
N PHE A 197 13.74 4.73 3.90
CA PHE A 197 12.31 5.06 3.73
C PHE A 197 11.75 5.90 4.89
N ALA A 198 12.52 6.89 5.36
CA ALA A 198 12.10 7.74 6.46
C ALA A 198 10.79 8.47 6.15
N LEU A 199 9.78 8.27 6.99
CA LEU A 199 8.47 8.91 6.87
C LEU A 199 8.51 10.31 7.49
N SER A 200 8.17 11.31 6.69
CA SER A 200 7.97 12.68 7.13
C SER A 200 6.47 12.98 7.24
N LEU A 201 5.95 13.09 8.46
CA LEU A 201 4.56 13.46 8.71
C LEU A 201 4.30 14.94 8.44
N ASN A 202 3.11 15.25 7.94
CA ASN A 202 2.65 16.60 7.67
C ASN A 202 2.57 17.45 8.97
N ALA A 203 2.54 18.77 8.80
CA ALA A 203 2.53 19.72 9.92
C ALA A 203 1.29 19.63 10.82
N ASP A 204 0.16 19.19 10.28
CA ASP A 204 -1.13 18.99 10.93
C ASP A 204 -1.35 17.57 11.47
N ALA A 205 -0.37 16.68 11.32
CA ALA A 205 -0.46 15.31 11.79
C ALA A 205 -0.68 15.21 13.30
N SER A 206 -1.39 14.17 13.73
CA SER A 206 -1.76 13.92 15.12
C SER A 206 -0.55 13.62 16.00
N LYS A 207 -0.60 14.11 17.23
CA LYS A 207 0.39 13.86 18.29
C LYS A 207 -0.01 12.66 19.15
N SER A 208 -1.14 12.03 18.87
CA SER A 208 -1.58 10.84 19.59
C SER A 208 -2.10 9.76 18.65
N ILE A 209 -2.02 8.52 19.14
CA ILE A 209 -2.61 7.32 18.54
C ILE A 209 -3.50 6.68 19.59
N THR A 210 -4.72 6.33 19.20
CA THR A 210 -5.69 5.65 20.04
C THR A 210 -5.92 4.24 19.52
N VAL A 211 -5.75 3.21 20.37
CA VAL A 211 -6.19 1.84 20.09
C VAL A 211 -7.57 1.63 20.73
N ASN A 212 -8.56 1.35 19.90
CA ASN A 212 -9.92 1.06 20.31
C ASN A 212 -10.09 -0.45 20.56
N CYS A 213 -10.50 -0.83 21.74
CA CYS A 213 -10.70 -2.21 22.19
C CYS A 213 -12.18 -2.63 22.17
N GLY A 214 -13.05 -1.84 21.55
CA GLY A 214 -14.48 -2.09 21.49
C GLY A 214 -15.25 -1.81 22.78
N LYS A 215 -16.56 -2.00 22.71
CA LYS A 215 -17.48 -1.65 23.82
C LYS A 215 -17.26 -2.50 25.08
N SER A 216 -16.93 -3.76 24.92
CA SER A 216 -16.68 -4.69 26.03
C SER A 216 -15.30 -4.48 26.67
N GLY A 217 -14.37 -3.90 25.92
CA GLY A 217 -12.98 -3.80 26.31
C GLY A 217 -12.24 -5.15 26.22
N VAL A 218 -10.95 -5.11 26.53
CA VAL A 218 -10.05 -6.25 26.59
C VAL A 218 -9.62 -6.46 28.03
N SER A 219 -9.79 -7.67 28.58
CA SER A 219 -9.32 -8.01 29.94
C SER A 219 -7.80 -7.96 29.99
N ILE A 220 -7.26 -7.40 31.06
CA ILE A 220 -5.80 -7.27 31.28
C ILE A 220 -5.33 -7.95 32.56
N GLU A 221 -6.15 -8.83 33.18
CA GLU A 221 -5.86 -9.49 34.45
C GLU A 221 -4.55 -10.29 34.45
N SER A 222 -4.24 -10.97 33.33
CA SER A 222 -3.01 -11.77 33.16
C SER A 222 -1.91 -11.05 32.38
N GLY A 223 -2.06 -9.76 32.12
CA GLY A 223 -1.22 -9.02 31.17
C GLY A 223 -1.72 -9.19 29.74
N HIS A 224 -1.79 -8.08 28.99
CA HIS A 224 -2.25 -8.10 27.60
C HIS A 224 -1.45 -7.11 26.76
N ASP A 225 -1.16 -7.52 25.52
CA ASP A 225 -0.34 -6.76 24.62
C ASP A 225 -1.20 -5.89 23.67
N PHE A 226 -0.83 -4.63 23.56
CA PHE A 226 -1.42 -3.67 22.64
C PHE A 226 -0.34 -3.16 21.70
N SER A 227 -0.59 -3.23 20.41
CA SER A 227 0.36 -2.79 19.37
C SER A 227 -0.09 -1.46 18.78
N PHE A 228 0.88 -0.56 18.56
CA PHE A 228 0.71 0.73 17.93
C PHE A 228 1.63 0.81 16.72
N VAL A 229 1.08 1.08 15.54
CA VAL A 229 1.86 1.40 14.35
C VAL A 229 2.10 2.90 14.33
N LEU A 230 3.35 3.33 14.24
CA LEU A 230 3.77 4.73 14.27
C LEU A 230 5.03 4.93 13.42
N PRO A 231 5.37 6.16 13.01
CA PRO A 231 6.57 6.41 12.21
C PRO A 231 7.82 5.79 12.83
N ALA A 232 8.68 5.19 11.99
CA ALA A 232 9.98 4.73 12.46
C ALA A 232 10.81 5.93 12.95
N GLY A 233 11.54 5.77 14.03
CA GLY A 233 12.38 6.83 14.58
C GLY A 233 12.85 6.57 16.00
N ASP A 234 13.71 7.46 16.49
CA ASP A 234 14.17 7.46 17.88
C ASP A 234 13.15 8.14 18.78
N TYR A 235 12.68 7.44 19.80
CA TYR A 235 11.72 7.90 20.81
C TYR A 235 12.35 7.97 22.23
N SER A 236 13.67 7.95 22.33
CA SER A 236 14.40 7.94 23.60
C SER A 236 14.17 9.21 24.44
N GLU A 237 13.83 10.32 23.82
CA GLU A 237 13.50 11.58 24.49
C GLU A 237 12.00 11.75 24.81
N GLY A 238 11.20 10.73 24.57
CA GLY A 238 9.82 10.65 24.97
C GLY A 238 8.73 10.63 24.08
#